data_15ec141298a2c6d4aab0d92945b2fb1a
#
_entry.id   15ec141298a2c6d4aab0d92945b2fb1a
#
_cell.length_a   1.000
_cell.length_b   1.000
_cell.length_c   1.000
_cell.angle_alpha   90.00
_cell.angle_beta   90.00
_cell.angle_gamma   90.00
#
_symmetry.space_group_name_H-M   'P 1'
#
loop_
_entity.id
_entity.type
_entity.pdbx_description
1 polymer ?
#
loop_
_entity_poly.entity_id
_entity_poly.type
_entity_poly.pdbx_seq_one_letter_code
_entity_poly.pdbx_strand_id
1 'polypeptide(L)'
;GEETELNGQGPKITDEAIRELYAKLDEIQDGDTLVLAGSIPSSLPADIYERILERLSGKKIRAVVDATKDLLLNVLKYRPFLIKPNNFELGEIFGVEMKSTEDIVKYAGKLKEMGAQNVLVSMAGDGAVLLDENGKTHVCGVCRGKVKNSVGAGDSMVAGFVAGCEKGDYEYALKLGTASGGATAFSEGLAEKDRIYELLGQLG
;
A
#
# COMPACT_ATOMS: atom_id res chain seq x y z
N GLY A 1 21.65 -9.95 -6.55
CA GLY A 1 21.54 -11.09 -5.61
C GLY A 1 20.11 -11.59 -5.63
N GLU A 2 19.91 -12.86 -5.42
CA GLU A 2 18.59 -13.45 -5.24
C GLU A 2 18.21 -13.29 -3.76
N GLU A 3 17.04 -12.73 -3.48
CA GLU A 3 16.43 -12.70 -2.15
C GLU A 3 15.52 -13.93 -2.01
N THR A 4 15.61 -14.64 -0.88
CA THR A 4 14.76 -15.77 -0.57
C THR A 4 14.07 -15.53 0.77
N GLU A 5 12.74 -15.53 0.77
CA GLU A 5 11.94 -15.43 1.98
C GLU A 5 11.44 -16.79 2.44
N LEU A 6 11.55 -17.05 3.75
CA LEU A 6 10.94 -18.20 4.41
C LEU A 6 9.81 -17.72 5.31
N ASN A 7 8.59 -17.81 4.81
CA ASN A 7 7.40 -17.38 5.53
C ASN A 7 6.75 -18.55 6.29
N GLY A 8 6.73 -18.47 7.61
CA GLY A 8 5.99 -19.41 8.46
C GLY A 8 4.48 -19.20 8.34
N GLN A 9 3.70 -20.28 8.55
CA GLN A 9 2.22 -20.19 8.49
C GLN A 9 1.58 -19.40 9.63
N GLY A 10 2.37 -18.99 10.62
CA GLY A 10 1.86 -18.32 11.81
C GLY A 10 1.07 -19.24 12.75
N PRO A 11 0.67 -18.75 13.92
CA PRO A 11 -0.17 -19.50 14.86
C PRO A 11 -1.62 -19.57 14.35
N LYS A 12 -2.37 -20.57 14.83
CA LYS A 12 -3.81 -20.64 14.59
C LYS A 12 -4.49 -19.47 15.32
N ILE A 13 -5.20 -18.64 14.56
CA ILE A 13 -6.02 -17.55 15.13
C ILE A 13 -7.31 -18.15 15.68
N THR A 14 -7.62 -17.83 16.94
CA THR A 14 -8.81 -18.34 17.62
C THR A 14 -10.01 -17.41 17.36
N ASP A 15 -11.24 -17.95 17.57
CA ASP A 15 -12.45 -17.14 17.49
C ASP A 15 -12.47 -16.01 18.54
N GLU A 16 -11.78 -16.19 19.66
CA GLU A 16 -11.62 -15.16 20.67
C GLU A 16 -10.75 -14.01 20.16
N ALA A 17 -9.61 -14.31 19.55
CA ALA A 17 -8.75 -13.30 18.93
C ALA A 17 -9.48 -12.53 17.82
N ILE A 18 -10.34 -13.21 17.04
CA ILE A 18 -11.18 -12.54 16.04
C ILE A 18 -12.19 -11.60 16.70
N ARG A 19 -12.83 -12.01 17.82
CA ARG A 19 -13.74 -11.13 18.56
C ARG A 19 -13.01 -9.92 19.13
N GLU A 20 -11.81 -10.11 19.66
CA GLU A 20 -10.97 -9.00 20.15
C GLU A 20 -10.58 -8.03 19.01
N LEU A 21 -10.21 -8.55 17.84
CA LEU A 21 -9.98 -7.73 16.66
C LEU A 21 -11.19 -6.87 16.32
N TYR A 22 -12.39 -7.48 16.26
CA TYR A 22 -13.61 -6.73 15.95
C TYR A 22 -13.94 -5.69 17.03
N ALA A 23 -13.70 -5.99 18.30
CA ALA A 23 -13.88 -5.02 19.36
C ALA A 23 -12.93 -3.81 19.20
N LYS A 24 -11.69 -4.04 18.80
CA LYS A 24 -10.74 -2.96 18.48
C LYS A 24 -11.17 -2.14 17.27
N LEU A 25 -11.70 -2.77 16.24
CA LEU A 25 -12.22 -2.07 15.07
C LEU A 25 -13.42 -1.17 15.43
N ASP A 26 -14.24 -1.54 16.41
CA ASP A 26 -15.36 -0.72 16.87
C ASP A 26 -14.90 0.59 17.56
N GLU A 27 -13.68 0.62 18.11
CA GLU A 27 -13.09 1.80 18.73
C GLU A 27 -12.64 2.86 17.69
N ILE A 28 -12.49 2.50 16.40
CA ILE A 28 -12.09 3.42 15.32
C ILE A 28 -13.12 4.52 15.17
N GLN A 29 -12.65 5.76 15.02
CA GLN A 29 -13.46 6.96 14.91
C GLN A 29 -13.49 7.53 13.49
N ASP A 30 -14.45 8.41 13.21
CA ASP A 30 -14.46 9.20 11.97
C ASP A 30 -13.15 10.03 11.87
N GLY A 31 -12.53 9.98 10.70
CA GLY A 31 -11.25 10.64 10.43
C GLY A 31 -10.02 9.75 10.63
N ASP A 32 -10.17 8.60 11.28
CA ASP A 32 -9.06 7.66 11.45
C ASP A 32 -8.63 7.04 10.11
N THR A 33 -7.37 6.59 10.08
CA THR A 33 -6.81 5.82 8.96
C THR A 33 -6.59 4.37 9.41
N LEU A 34 -7.24 3.43 8.71
CA LEU A 34 -7.02 2.00 8.88
C LEU A 34 -6.18 1.46 7.74
N VAL A 35 -5.07 0.81 8.07
CA VAL A 35 -4.20 0.13 7.10
C VAL A 35 -4.42 -1.38 7.20
N LEU A 36 -4.79 -2.01 6.09
CA LEU A 36 -4.89 -3.45 5.90
C LEU A 36 -3.77 -3.87 4.95
N ALA A 37 -2.75 -4.54 5.47
CA ALA A 37 -1.57 -4.93 4.71
C ALA A 37 -1.17 -6.39 4.98
N GLY A 38 -0.44 -6.97 4.05
CA GLY A 38 0.10 -8.32 4.15
C GLY A 38 -0.88 -9.43 3.74
N SER A 39 -0.42 -10.67 3.92
CA SER A 39 -1.17 -11.89 3.59
C SER A 39 -2.08 -12.30 4.73
N ILE A 40 -3.21 -12.92 4.38
CA ILE A 40 -4.15 -13.46 5.36
C ILE A 40 -3.65 -14.84 5.83
N PRO A 41 -3.47 -15.07 7.15
CA PRO A 41 -3.19 -16.40 7.68
C PRO A 41 -4.26 -17.42 7.26
N SER A 42 -3.86 -18.64 6.92
CA SER A 42 -4.78 -19.70 6.47
C SER A 42 -5.86 -20.08 7.49
N SER A 43 -5.68 -19.70 8.75
CA SER A 43 -6.67 -19.89 9.82
C SER A 43 -7.77 -18.84 9.85
N LEU A 44 -7.67 -17.78 9.06
CA LEU A 44 -8.68 -16.74 8.91
C LEU A 44 -9.50 -16.94 7.63
N PRO A 45 -10.75 -16.44 7.60
CA PRO A 45 -11.53 -16.40 6.37
C PRO A 45 -10.80 -15.57 5.30
N ALA A 46 -10.78 -16.03 4.05
CA ALA A 46 -10.15 -15.32 2.93
C ALA A 46 -10.77 -13.93 2.66
N ASP A 47 -12.00 -13.71 3.11
CA ASP A 47 -12.76 -12.46 3.00
C ASP A 47 -12.65 -11.55 4.22
N ILE A 48 -11.65 -11.76 5.11
CA ILE A 48 -11.53 -10.99 6.36
C ILE A 48 -11.41 -9.49 6.12
N TYR A 49 -10.71 -9.03 5.08
CA TYR A 49 -10.60 -7.62 4.74
C TYR A 49 -11.95 -7.03 4.31
N GLU A 50 -12.74 -7.78 3.54
CA GLU A 50 -14.10 -7.37 3.19
C GLU A 50 -14.97 -7.22 4.44
N ARG A 51 -14.95 -8.21 5.35
CA ARG A 51 -15.72 -8.17 6.60
C ARG A 51 -15.34 -6.99 7.49
N ILE A 52 -14.03 -6.66 7.54
CA ILE A 52 -13.54 -5.50 8.28
C ILE A 52 -14.11 -4.21 7.67
N LEU A 53 -13.99 -4.03 6.35
CA LEU A 53 -14.46 -2.83 5.68
C LEU A 53 -15.99 -2.71 5.69
N GLU A 54 -16.71 -3.83 5.59
CA GLU A 54 -18.17 -3.86 5.74
C GLU A 54 -18.61 -3.38 7.13
N ARG A 55 -17.94 -3.88 8.20
CA ARG A 55 -18.20 -3.46 9.58
C ARG A 55 -17.99 -1.96 9.78
N LEU A 56 -17.01 -1.39 9.09
CA LEU A 56 -16.65 0.02 9.21
C LEU A 56 -17.35 0.92 8.18
N SER A 57 -18.22 0.37 7.34
CA SER A 57 -18.87 1.11 6.24
C SER A 57 -19.73 2.32 6.66
N GLY A 58 -20.18 2.34 7.92
CA GLY A 58 -20.91 3.47 8.52
C GLY A 58 -20.02 4.59 9.06
N LYS A 59 -18.68 4.42 9.06
CA LYS A 59 -17.71 5.38 9.60
C LYS A 59 -16.99 6.09 8.45
N LYS A 60 -16.63 7.35 8.65
CA LYS A 60 -15.88 8.16 7.68
C LYS A 60 -14.38 7.99 7.89
N ILE A 61 -13.86 6.80 7.60
CA ILE A 61 -12.45 6.48 7.76
C ILE A 61 -11.70 6.52 6.42
N ARG A 62 -10.38 6.62 6.48
CA ARG A 62 -9.49 6.36 5.34
C ARG A 62 -9.04 4.90 5.38
N ALA A 63 -9.58 4.04 4.54
CA ALA A 63 -9.12 2.67 4.40
C ALA A 63 -7.96 2.61 3.40
N VAL A 64 -6.82 2.09 3.82
CA VAL A 64 -5.62 1.85 2.99
C VAL A 64 -5.45 0.34 2.87
N VAL A 65 -5.35 -0.17 1.64
CA VAL A 65 -5.25 -1.61 1.41
C VAL A 65 -4.02 -1.92 0.56
N ASP A 66 -3.08 -2.65 1.15
CA ASP A 66 -1.91 -3.21 0.49
C ASP A 66 -2.05 -4.73 0.44
N ALA A 67 -2.70 -5.22 -0.61
CA ALA A 67 -3.05 -6.61 -0.80
C ALA A 67 -2.94 -7.00 -2.28
N THR A 68 -2.93 -8.29 -2.55
CA THR A 68 -2.74 -8.83 -3.91
C THR A 68 -3.99 -9.51 -4.45
N LYS A 69 -4.12 -9.57 -5.78
CA LYS A 69 -5.11 -10.38 -6.51
C LYS A 69 -6.55 -10.18 -6.02
N ASP A 70 -7.25 -11.28 -5.78
CA ASP A 70 -8.67 -11.28 -5.39
C ASP A 70 -8.91 -10.53 -4.07
N LEU A 71 -7.96 -10.57 -3.14
CA LEU A 71 -8.05 -9.84 -1.88
C LEU A 71 -8.12 -8.33 -2.09
N LEU A 72 -7.37 -7.82 -3.08
CA LEU A 72 -7.43 -6.41 -3.46
C LEU A 72 -8.74 -6.10 -4.22
N LEU A 73 -9.10 -6.93 -5.21
CA LEU A 73 -10.27 -6.67 -6.06
C LEU A 73 -11.57 -6.67 -5.25
N ASN A 74 -11.70 -7.58 -4.31
CA ASN A 74 -12.91 -7.73 -3.49
C ASN A 74 -13.18 -6.54 -2.58
N VAL A 75 -12.16 -5.78 -2.20
CA VAL A 75 -12.32 -4.61 -1.32
C VAL A 75 -12.63 -3.31 -2.07
N LEU A 76 -12.49 -3.27 -3.41
CA LEU A 76 -12.69 -2.05 -4.20
C LEU A 76 -14.11 -1.49 -4.08
N LYS A 77 -15.13 -2.35 -3.93
CA LYS A 77 -16.54 -1.94 -3.70
C LYS A 77 -16.72 -1.07 -2.43
N TYR A 78 -15.80 -1.15 -1.46
CA TYR A 78 -15.81 -0.31 -0.25
C TYR A 78 -15.07 1.02 -0.43
N ARG A 79 -14.60 1.31 -1.64
CA ARG A 79 -13.94 2.56 -2.03
C ARG A 79 -12.76 2.93 -1.13
N PRO A 80 -11.74 2.05 -1.02
CA PRO A 80 -10.56 2.35 -0.21
C PRO A 80 -9.93 3.69 -0.64
N PHE A 81 -9.46 4.45 0.36
CA PHE A 81 -8.76 5.71 0.12
C PHE A 81 -7.49 5.50 -0.68
N LEU A 82 -6.75 4.43 -0.41
CA LEU A 82 -5.52 4.08 -1.10
C LEU A 82 -5.43 2.57 -1.31
N ILE A 83 -5.00 2.18 -2.49
CA ILE A 83 -4.46 0.85 -2.78
C ILE A 83 -3.04 0.98 -3.32
N LYS A 84 -2.18 -0.02 -3.04
CA LYS A 84 -0.78 0.00 -3.50
C LYS A 84 -0.36 -1.31 -4.17
N PRO A 85 -0.77 -1.62 -5.38
CA PRO A 85 -0.14 -2.70 -6.15
C PRO A 85 1.28 -2.30 -6.62
N ASN A 86 2.16 -3.27 -6.84
CA ASN A 86 3.33 -3.04 -7.68
C ASN A 86 2.97 -3.23 -9.17
N ASN A 87 3.91 -2.89 -10.07
CA ASN A 87 3.68 -3.00 -11.51
C ASN A 87 3.41 -4.45 -11.98
N PHE A 88 4.00 -5.45 -11.34
CA PHE A 88 3.75 -6.86 -11.66
C PHE A 88 2.35 -7.30 -11.19
N GLU A 89 1.97 -6.97 -9.97
CA GLU A 89 0.64 -7.24 -9.41
C GLU A 89 -0.46 -6.57 -10.23
N LEU A 90 -0.24 -5.31 -10.65
CA LEU A 90 -1.15 -4.61 -11.56
C LEU A 90 -1.28 -5.36 -12.89
N GLY A 91 -0.16 -5.84 -13.43
CA GLY A 91 -0.13 -6.64 -14.64
C GLY A 91 -0.89 -7.97 -14.48
N GLU A 92 -0.67 -8.68 -13.38
CA GLU A 92 -1.37 -9.93 -13.07
C GLU A 92 -2.89 -9.76 -12.98
N ILE A 93 -3.37 -8.67 -12.34
CA ILE A 93 -4.81 -8.38 -12.22
C ILE A 93 -5.48 -8.29 -13.61
N PHE A 94 -4.82 -7.70 -14.59
CA PHE A 94 -5.40 -7.48 -15.91
C PHE A 94 -4.89 -8.45 -16.99
N GLY A 95 -4.01 -9.38 -16.64
CA GLY A 95 -3.42 -10.35 -17.58
C GLY A 95 -2.53 -9.71 -18.65
N VAL A 96 -1.81 -8.63 -18.31
CA VAL A 96 -0.96 -7.86 -19.21
C VAL A 96 0.39 -7.53 -18.58
N GLU A 97 1.39 -7.27 -19.41
CA GLU A 97 2.68 -6.76 -18.96
C GLU A 97 2.67 -5.23 -18.99
N MET A 98 3.07 -4.58 -17.89
CA MET A 98 3.25 -3.13 -17.82
C MET A 98 4.58 -2.75 -18.44
N LYS A 99 4.55 -2.05 -19.58
CA LYS A 99 5.76 -1.69 -20.37
C LYS A 99 6.10 -0.21 -20.26
N SER A 100 5.17 0.61 -19.80
CA SER A 100 5.35 2.05 -19.74
C SER A 100 4.55 2.68 -18.60
N THR A 101 4.88 3.92 -18.25
CA THR A 101 4.09 4.72 -17.30
C THR A 101 2.65 4.91 -17.80
N GLU A 102 2.44 5.03 -19.10
CA GLU A 102 1.13 5.17 -19.73
C GLU A 102 0.27 3.92 -19.50
N ASP A 103 0.88 2.72 -19.61
CA ASP A 103 0.19 1.47 -19.28
C ASP A 103 -0.22 1.47 -17.81
N ILE A 104 0.69 1.83 -16.91
CA ILE A 104 0.42 1.91 -15.47
C ILE A 104 -0.74 2.86 -15.18
N VAL A 105 -0.71 4.07 -15.72
CA VAL A 105 -1.79 5.06 -15.53
C VAL A 105 -3.12 4.54 -16.08
N LYS A 106 -3.11 3.92 -17.26
CA LYS A 106 -4.31 3.33 -17.88
C LYS A 106 -4.95 2.26 -16.98
N TYR A 107 -4.15 1.33 -16.46
CA TYR A 107 -4.67 0.23 -15.66
C TYR A 107 -4.95 0.64 -14.19
N ALA A 108 -4.22 1.60 -13.65
CA ALA A 108 -4.58 2.27 -12.39
C ALA A 108 -5.94 2.98 -12.52
N GLY A 109 -6.23 3.59 -13.67
CA GLY A 109 -7.54 4.17 -13.98
C GLY A 109 -8.67 3.15 -13.88
N LYS A 110 -8.48 1.93 -14.38
CA LYS A 110 -9.48 0.86 -14.24
C LYS A 110 -9.72 0.46 -12.78
N LEU A 111 -8.69 0.42 -11.93
CA LEU A 111 -8.87 0.17 -10.49
C LEU A 111 -9.63 1.31 -9.81
N LYS A 112 -9.46 2.56 -10.25
CA LYS A 112 -10.29 3.68 -9.79
C LYS A 112 -11.74 3.54 -10.22
N GLU A 113 -12.00 3.16 -11.48
CA GLU A 113 -13.37 2.88 -11.96
C GLU A 113 -14.05 1.76 -11.16
N MET A 114 -13.27 0.79 -10.65
CA MET A 114 -13.74 -0.29 -9.79
C MET A 114 -13.96 0.16 -8.33
N GLY A 115 -13.48 1.36 -7.93
CA GLY A 115 -13.78 1.95 -6.64
C GLY A 115 -12.63 2.58 -5.86
N ALA A 116 -11.37 2.28 -6.17
CA ALA A 116 -10.24 2.90 -5.47
C ALA A 116 -10.24 4.43 -5.64
N GLN A 117 -9.99 5.17 -4.55
CA GLN A 117 -9.88 6.63 -4.63
C GLN A 117 -8.50 7.04 -5.16
N ASN A 118 -7.44 6.50 -4.57
CA ASN A 118 -6.05 6.73 -4.99
C ASN A 118 -5.38 5.38 -5.30
N VAL A 119 -4.60 5.33 -6.37
CA VAL A 119 -3.84 4.13 -6.78
C VAL A 119 -2.37 4.50 -6.85
N LEU A 120 -1.59 3.98 -5.91
CA LEU A 120 -0.14 4.11 -5.84
C LEU A 120 0.50 2.84 -6.42
N VAL A 121 1.20 2.96 -7.53
CA VAL A 121 1.88 1.82 -8.16
C VAL A 121 3.38 1.95 -7.94
N SER A 122 3.96 0.99 -7.22
CA SER A 122 5.42 0.91 -7.03
C SER A 122 6.08 0.15 -8.18
N MET A 123 7.23 0.64 -8.64
CA MET A 123 7.96 0.08 -9.78
C MET A 123 9.42 -0.28 -9.41
N ALA A 124 9.66 -0.59 -8.14
CA ALA A 124 11.00 -0.89 -7.62
C ALA A 124 12.06 0.15 -8.06
N GLY A 125 13.05 -0.26 -8.86
CA GLY A 125 14.11 0.61 -9.37
C GLY A 125 13.67 1.71 -10.35
N ASP A 126 12.41 1.72 -10.78
CA ASP A 126 11.85 2.71 -11.71
C ASP A 126 10.99 3.78 -11.01
N GLY A 127 10.92 3.73 -9.67
CA GLY A 127 10.21 4.71 -8.86
C GLY A 127 8.75 4.35 -8.60
N ALA A 128 7.84 5.32 -8.67
CA ALA A 128 6.43 5.12 -8.38
C ALA A 128 5.52 6.08 -9.15
N VAL A 129 4.29 5.64 -9.39
CA VAL A 129 3.21 6.42 -10.01
C VAL A 129 2.02 6.46 -9.07
N LEU A 130 1.47 7.63 -8.86
CA LEU A 130 0.19 7.82 -8.18
C LEU A 130 -0.84 8.37 -9.16
N LEU A 131 -1.97 7.71 -9.25
CA LEU A 131 -3.18 8.28 -9.82
C LEU A 131 -4.11 8.67 -8.67
N ASP A 132 -4.25 9.98 -8.41
CA ASP A 132 -4.97 10.50 -7.26
C ASP A 132 -6.50 10.50 -7.44
N GLU A 133 -7.23 10.82 -6.37
CA GLU A 133 -8.69 10.85 -6.36
C GLU A 133 -9.28 11.84 -7.37
N ASN A 134 -8.55 12.90 -7.72
CA ASN A 134 -8.97 13.91 -8.69
C ASN A 134 -8.65 13.51 -10.15
N GLY A 135 -8.02 12.35 -10.37
CA GLY A 135 -7.60 11.87 -11.69
C GLY A 135 -6.27 12.46 -12.16
N LYS A 136 -5.54 13.19 -11.30
CA LYS A 136 -4.20 13.70 -11.63
C LYS A 136 -3.17 12.59 -11.44
N THR A 137 -2.25 12.48 -12.39
CA THR A 137 -1.10 11.58 -12.32
C THR A 137 0.10 12.31 -11.74
N HIS A 138 0.76 11.66 -10.78
CA HIS A 138 2.03 12.09 -10.20
C HIS A 138 3.05 10.98 -10.44
N VAL A 139 4.26 11.34 -10.83
CA VAL A 139 5.37 10.41 -11.06
C VAL A 139 6.53 10.81 -10.18
N CYS A 140 7.11 9.85 -9.50
CA CYS A 140 8.29 10.04 -8.68
C CYS A 140 9.39 9.07 -9.11
N GLY A 141 10.59 9.57 -9.29
CA GLY A 141 11.76 8.74 -9.56
C GLY A 141 12.19 7.94 -8.33
N VAL A 142 13.31 7.25 -8.44
CA VAL A 142 13.87 6.39 -7.39
C VAL A 142 14.94 7.11 -6.59
N CYS A 143 15.03 6.81 -5.31
CA CYS A 143 16.16 7.22 -4.47
C CYS A 143 17.42 6.40 -4.82
N ARG A 144 18.58 7.03 -4.71
CA ARG A 144 19.87 6.37 -4.95
C ARG A 144 20.40 5.76 -3.66
N GLY A 145 20.75 4.48 -3.71
CA GLY A 145 21.31 3.74 -2.58
C GLY A 145 21.63 2.30 -2.95
N LYS A 146 22.28 1.59 -2.05
CA LYS A 146 22.55 0.17 -2.21
C LYS A 146 21.47 -0.63 -1.49
N VAL A 147 20.70 -1.41 -2.24
CA VAL A 147 19.70 -2.32 -1.67
C VAL A 147 20.41 -3.33 -0.76
N LYS A 148 19.92 -3.44 0.46
CA LYS A 148 20.35 -4.42 1.48
C LYS A 148 19.27 -5.47 1.73
N ASN A 149 18.01 -5.02 1.86
CA ASN A 149 16.88 -5.88 2.17
C ASN A 149 15.60 -5.18 1.66
N SER A 150 14.81 -5.82 0.81
CA SER A 150 13.58 -5.24 0.28
C SER A 150 12.35 -5.46 1.17
N VAL A 151 12.46 -6.32 2.20
CA VAL A 151 11.35 -6.63 3.12
C VAL A 151 10.91 -5.39 3.88
N GLY A 152 9.62 -5.10 3.86
CA GLY A 152 9.02 -3.93 4.51
C GLY A 152 9.15 -2.61 3.74
N ALA A 153 9.81 -2.60 2.56
CA ALA A 153 9.90 -1.39 1.73
C ALA A 153 8.52 -0.93 1.24
N GLY A 154 7.65 -1.88 0.87
CA GLY A 154 6.26 -1.60 0.49
C GLY A 154 5.46 -0.99 1.63
N ASP A 155 5.52 -1.58 2.81
CA ASP A 155 4.83 -1.08 4.02
C ASP A 155 5.33 0.31 4.40
N SER A 156 6.65 0.53 4.32
CA SER A 156 7.27 1.83 4.58
C SER A 156 6.82 2.89 3.56
N MET A 157 6.64 2.50 2.28
CA MET A 157 6.08 3.39 1.25
C MET A 157 4.65 3.80 1.58
N VAL A 158 3.80 2.85 1.99
CA VAL A 158 2.42 3.13 2.44
C VAL A 158 2.43 4.09 3.63
N ALA A 159 3.25 3.81 4.64
CA ALA A 159 3.35 4.64 5.85
C ALA A 159 3.80 6.07 5.52
N GLY A 160 4.84 6.22 4.69
CA GLY A 160 5.33 7.52 4.25
C GLY A 160 4.30 8.29 3.42
N PHE A 161 3.58 7.61 2.52
CA PHE A 161 2.52 8.22 1.72
C PHE A 161 1.37 8.73 2.61
N VAL A 162 0.87 7.90 3.52
CA VAL A 162 -0.21 8.28 4.46
C VAL A 162 0.21 9.48 5.30
N ALA A 163 1.43 9.47 5.86
CA ALA A 163 1.96 10.60 6.62
C ALA A 163 2.10 11.88 5.77
N GLY A 164 2.47 11.73 4.49
CA GLY A 164 2.56 12.84 3.54
C GLY A 164 1.21 13.45 3.21
N CYS A 165 0.15 12.65 3.12
CA CYS A 165 -1.21 13.11 2.86
C CYS A 165 -1.77 14.08 3.93
N GLU A 166 -1.24 14.04 5.16
CA GLU A 166 -1.63 14.99 6.22
C GLU A 166 -1.29 16.45 5.87
N LYS A 167 -0.39 16.67 4.91
CA LYS A 167 -0.07 18.00 4.38
C LYS A 167 -0.98 18.43 3.22
N GLY A 168 -1.86 17.54 2.74
CA GLY A 168 -2.79 17.82 1.64
C GLY A 168 -2.14 17.90 0.25
N ASP A 169 -0.88 17.50 0.11
CA ASP A 169 -0.11 17.53 -1.14
C ASP A 169 0.26 16.10 -1.58
N TYR A 170 -0.39 15.61 -2.63
CA TYR A 170 -0.15 14.27 -3.17
C TYR A 170 1.23 14.09 -3.80
N GLU A 171 1.83 15.14 -4.35
CA GLU A 171 3.19 15.07 -4.88
C GLU A 171 4.19 14.85 -3.74
N TYR A 172 4.06 15.62 -2.65
CA TYR A 172 4.86 15.44 -1.46
C TYR A 172 4.62 14.06 -0.81
N ALA A 173 3.37 13.61 -0.74
CA ALA A 173 3.02 12.30 -0.20
C ALA A 173 3.68 11.17 -1.00
N LEU A 174 3.66 11.23 -2.33
CA LEU A 174 4.34 10.27 -3.20
C LEU A 174 5.85 10.28 -2.98
N LYS A 175 6.48 11.47 -2.91
CA LYS A 175 7.92 11.60 -2.64
C LYS A 175 8.29 11.04 -1.26
N LEU A 176 7.52 11.34 -0.21
CA LEU A 176 7.78 10.83 1.13
C LEU A 176 7.59 9.31 1.20
N GLY A 177 6.57 8.78 0.54
CA GLY A 177 6.37 7.33 0.41
C GLY A 177 7.54 6.65 -0.30
N THR A 178 7.97 7.19 -1.45
CA THR A 178 9.10 6.67 -2.22
C THR A 178 10.41 6.73 -1.41
N ALA A 179 10.65 7.83 -0.69
CA ALA A 179 11.81 7.97 0.18
C ALA A 179 11.78 6.97 1.35
N SER A 180 10.62 6.74 1.95
CA SER A 180 10.45 5.79 3.06
C SER A 180 10.71 4.35 2.60
N GLY A 181 10.14 3.94 1.47
CA GLY A 181 10.38 2.62 0.88
C GLY A 181 11.86 2.43 0.50
N GLY A 182 12.46 3.43 -0.18
CA GLY A 182 13.89 3.41 -0.53
C GLY A 182 14.79 3.36 0.69
N ALA A 183 14.51 4.14 1.72
CA ALA A 183 15.29 4.15 2.96
C ALA A 183 15.27 2.78 3.66
N THR A 184 14.12 2.11 3.71
CA THR A 184 13.99 0.75 4.24
C THR A 184 14.76 -0.25 3.38
N ALA A 185 14.62 -0.20 2.05
CA ALA A 185 15.37 -1.08 1.15
C ALA A 185 16.90 -0.95 1.28
N PHE A 186 17.41 0.22 1.69
CA PHE A 186 18.84 0.49 1.89
C PHE A 186 19.31 0.27 3.33
N SER A 187 18.44 -0.17 4.23
CA SER A 187 18.69 -0.45 5.64
C SER A 187 18.69 -1.97 5.90
N GLU A 188 19.21 -2.41 7.04
CA GLU A 188 19.12 -3.81 7.47
C GLU A 188 17.73 -4.17 8.03
N GLY A 189 17.01 -3.17 8.51
CA GLY A 189 15.63 -3.24 9.00
C GLY A 189 14.85 -2.03 8.52
N LEU A 190 13.74 -1.70 9.20
CA LEU A 190 12.95 -0.51 8.89
C LEU A 190 13.80 0.75 9.06
N ALA A 191 13.65 1.69 8.14
CA ALA A 191 14.44 2.91 8.14
C ALA A 191 14.05 3.86 9.28
N GLU A 192 15.07 4.54 9.82
CA GLU A 192 14.88 5.64 10.76
C GLU A 192 14.51 6.94 10.04
N LYS A 193 13.87 7.85 10.77
CA LYS A 193 13.37 9.13 10.29
C LYS A 193 14.42 9.94 9.52
N ASP A 194 15.62 10.07 10.08
CA ASP A 194 16.68 10.90 9.48
C ASP A 194 17.09 10.38 8.11
N ARG A 195 17.15 9.05 7.96
CA ARG A 195 17.45 8.42 6.66
C ARG A 195 16.36 8.64 5.63
N ILE A 196 15.10 8.62 6.06
CA ILE A 196 13.96 8.91 5.17
C ILE A 196 14.05 10.35 4.65
N TYR A 197 14.29 11.32 5.51
CA TYR A 197 14.37 12.72 5.10
C TYR A 197 15.62 13.06 4.28
N GLU A 198 16.74 12.35 4.52
CA GLU A 198 17.91 12.43 3.65
C GLU A 198 17.57 12.00 2.22
N LEU A 199 16.87 10.86 2.06
CA LEU A 199 16.47 10.38 0.74
C LEU A 199 15.36 11.23 0.10
N LEU A 200 14.46 11.79 0.90
CA LEU A 200 13.45 12.73 0.41
C LEU A 200 14.10 13.92 -0.28
N GLY A 201 15.23 14.42 0.25
CA GLY A 201 16.02 15.48 -0.37
C GLY A 201 16.59 15.14 -1.76
N GLN A 202 16.68 13.87 -2.13
CA GLN A 202 17.11 13.45 -3.47
C GLN A 202 15.99 13.55 -4.52
N LEU A 203 14.74 13.61 -4.08
CA LEU A 203 13.57 13.59 -4.98
C LEU A 203 13.05 15.00 -5.34
N GLY A 204 13.69 16.05 -4.83
CA GLY A 204 13.43 17.46 -5.18
C GLY A 204 12.25 18.06 -4.45
#